data_c4c5b0b2a02580b6e0fd9e0f1bb8f80b
#
_entry.id   c4c5b0b2a02580b6e0fd9e0f1bb8f80b
#
_cell.length_a   1.000
_cell.length_b   1.000
_cell.length_c   1.000
_cell.angle_alpha   90.00
_cell.angle_beta   90.00
_cell.angle_gamma   90.00
#
_symmetry.space_group_name_H-M   'P 1'
#
loop_
_entity.id
_entity.type
_entity.pdbx_description
1 polymer ?
#
loop_
_entity_poly.entity_id
_entity_poly.type
_entity_poly.pdbx_seq_one_letter_code
_entity_poly.pdbx_strand_id
1 'polypeptide(L)'
;MIKCIKTSFFTLPFCTNFAIMFYVYKLIQKGEEIMNENKEFKPYIPADKITPEFTVTSIIMGVILAVIFGAANAYLGLRVGMTVSASIPAAVISLGVIRVIMKKNSILESNMVQTIGSAGESLAAGAIFTMPALFLWAEEGLCEMPGIVEITLIALCGGVLGVLFMVPLRNALIVKEHATLLYPEGTACADVLLAGEEGGANAATVFSGMGIAAIFKFVVDGLKVIPADVAAAFKGFKGEIGMECYPALLGVGYIVGPRIASFMFVGSLIGWMVLIPVICLFGADTVMYPGTETISALYAAGGAAKIWSTYVKYIGAGAIATGGIISLIKSLPLIITTFRDSMKSMKGGKNTSTERTAQDLPMNIILIGIVAMVAIIWLVPAIPVNP
;
A
#
# COMPACT_ATOMS: atom_id res chain seq x y z
N MET A 1 37.36 -13.00 4.57
CA MET A 1 36.22 -13.90 4.73
C MET A 1 35.22 -13.86 3.58
N ILE A 2 34.99 -12.73 2.92
CA ILE A 2 34.02 -12.56 1.81
C ILE A 2 34.51 -13.18 0.47
N LYS A 3 35.83 -13.37 0.28
CA LYS A 3 36.39 -13.95 -0.97
C LYS A 3 36.34 -15.48 -1.07
N CYS A 4 36.16 -16.20 0.06
CA CYS A 4 36.03 -17.66 0.06
C CYS A 4 34.61 -18.17 -0.22
N ILE A 5 33.60 -17.31 -0.11
CA ILE A 5 32.18 -17.69 -0.31
C ILE A 5 31.80 -17.77 -1.80
N LYS A 6 32.53 -17.06 -2.66
CA LYS A 6 32.20 -17.00 -4.11
C LYS A 6 32.53 -18.25 -4.93
N THR A 7 33.42 -19.11 -4.46
CA THR A 7 33.89 -20.28 -5.23
C THR A 7 33.23 -21.60 -4.85
N SER A 8 32.55 -21.68 -3.71
CA SER A 8 31.87 -22.93 -3.27
C SER A 8 30.37 -23.03 -3.60
N PHE A 9 29.80 -21.96 -4.20
CA PHE A 9 28.34 -21.89 -4.41
C PHE A 9 27.83 -22.73 -5.60
N PHE A 10 28.72 -23.19 -6.48
CA PHE A 10 28.32 -23.84 -7.75
C PHE A 10 28.37 -25.40 -7.73
N THR A 11 28.84 -26.02 -6.66
CA THR A 11 29.08 -27.47 -6.62
C THR A 11 28.30 -28.25 -5.56
N LEU A 12 27.43 -27.61 -4.77
CA LEU A 12 26.60 -28.29 -3.79
C LEU A 12 25.20 -28.58 -4.34
N PRO A 13 24.59 -29.73 -4.03
CA PRO A 13 23.24 -30.07 -4.51
C PRO A 13 22.22 -29.05 -4.01
N PHE A 14 21.24 -28.79 -4.85
CA PHE A 14 20.20 -27.74 -4.71
C PHE A 14 19.54 -27.65 -3.31
N CYS A 15 19.35 -28.78 -2.65
CA CYS A 15 18.78 -28.84 -1.28
C CYS A 15 19.69 -28.24 -0.19
N THR A 16 21.00 -28.38 -0.33
CA THR A 16 21.97 -27.84 0.66
C THR A 16 22.12 -26.33 0.54
N ASN A 17 22.05 -25.81 -0.68
CA ASN A 17 22.04 -24.36 -0.92
C ASN A 17 20.79 -23.68 -0.37
N PHE A 18 19.64 -24.34 -0.45
CA PHE A 18 18.39 -23.82 0.11
C PHE A 18 18.40 -23.80 1.63
N ALA A 19 18.96 -24.84 2.27
CA ALA A 19 19.11 -24.91 3.72
C ALA A 19 20.11 -23.87 4.26
N ILE A 20 21.22 -23.65 3.56
CA ILE A 20 22.22 -22.61 3.90
C ILE A 20 21.61 -21.22 3.72
N MET A 21 20.88 -20.98 2.63
CA MET A 21 20.17 -19.72 2.40
C MET A 21 19.12 -19.46 3.48
N PHE A 22 18.39 -20.48 3.91
CA PHE A 22 17.40 -20.39 4.98
C PHE A 22 18.07 -20.16 6.35
N TYR A 23 19.24 -20.75 6.61
CA TYR A 23 19.99 -20.56 7.85
C TYR A 23 20.64 -19.18 7.93
N VAL A 24 21.24 -18.69 6.83
CA VAL A 24 21.76 -17.33 6.71
C VAL A 24 20.65 -16.30 6.84
N TYR A 25 19.50 -16.57 6.23
CA TYR A 25 18.29 -15.75 6.38
C TYR A 25 17.83 -15.66 7.85
N LYS A 26 17.81 -16.81 8.57
CA LYS A 26 17.44 -16.85 10.00
C LYS A 26 18.45 -16.12 10.89
N LEU A 27 19.73 -16.15 10.54
CA LEU A 27 20.79 -15.40 11.26
C LEU A 27 20.68 -13.89 11.03
N ILE A 28 20.35 -13.47 9.80
CA ILE A 28 20.10 -12.05 9.47
C ILE A 28 18.87 -11.56 10.25
N GLN A 29 17.78 -12.32 10.24
CA GLN A 29 16.56 -11.99 11.01
C GLN A 29 16.84 -11.82 12.50
N LYS A 30 17.58 -12.77 13.10
CA LYS A 30 17.91 -12.68 14.52
C LYS A 30 18.84 -11.52 14.86
N GLY A 31 19.71 -11.14 13.92
CA GLY A 31 20.56 -9.93 14.04
C GLY A 31 19.74 -8.65 13.96
N GLU A 32 18.74 -8.59 13.08
CA GLU A 32 17.83 -7.44 12.96
C GLU A 32 16.88 -7.33 14.15
N GLU A 33 16.37 -8.44 14.70
CA GLU A 33 15.56 -8.46 15.92
C GLU A 33 16.35 -7.90 17.11
N ILE A 34 17.60 -8.34 17.31
CA ILE A 34 18.45 -7.87 18.40
C ILE A 34 18.81 -6.38 18.24
N MET A 35 18.94 -5.88 17.01
CA MET A 35 19.21 -4.46 16.75
C MET A 35 17.96 -3.58 16.91
N ASN A 36 16.76 -4.13 16.69
CA ASN A 36 15.51 -3.39 16.82
C ASN A 36 14.95 -3.36 18.25
N GLU A 37 15.23 -4.36 19.08
CA GLU A 37 14.75 -4.43 20.47
C GLU A 37 15.21 -3.26 21.37
N ASN A 38 16.24 -2.50 20.94
CA ASN A 38 16.83 -1.40 21.74
C ASN A 38 16.60 0.01 21.15
N LYS A 39 15.76 0.18 20.13
CA LYS A 39 15.47 1.52 19.60
C LYS A 39 14.20 2.09 20.23
N GLU A 40 14.38 2.86 21.30
CA GLU A 40 13.35 3.73 21.83
C GLU A 40 12.90 4.73 20.75
N PHE A 41 11.59 4.85 20.52
CA PHE A 41 11.03 5.79 19.54
C PHE A 41 11.40 7.22 19.91
N LYS A 42 12.14 7.90 19.03
CA LYS A 42 12.46 9.33 19.15
C LYS A 42 11.88 10.08 17.97
N PRO A 43 10.91 11.00 18.20
CA PRO A 43 10.39 11.82 17.13
C PRO A 43 11.48 12.75 16.57
N TYR A 44 11.51 12.94 15.24
CA TYR A 44 12.45 13.84 14.59
C TYR A 44 12.29 15.29 15.06
N ILE A 45 11.05 15.73 15.26
CA ILE A 45 10.74 17.03 15.83
C ILE A 45 10.29 16.80 17.29
N PRO A 46 11.07 17.25 18.28
CA PRO A 46 10.73 17.08 19.69
C PRO A 46 9.49 17.90 20.05
N ALA A 47 8.81 17.49 21.14
CA ALA A 47 7.53 18.07 21.56
C ALA A 47 7.60 19.56 21.97
N ASP A 48 8.77 20.02 22.41
CA ASP A 48 9.05 21.40 22.80
C ASP A 48 9.25 22.35 21.62
N LYS A 49 9.58 21.82 20.43
CA LYS A 49 9.77 22.62 19.23
C LYS A 49 8.42 22.89 18.53
N ILE A 50 8.00 24.15 18.54
CA ILE A 50 6.78 24.59 17.86
C ILE A 50 7.16 25.11 16.46
N THR A 51 6.74 24.37 15.43
CA THR A 51 6.91 24.75 14.02
C THR A 51 5.54 24.86 13.35
N PRO A 52 5.37 25.73 12.31
CA PRO A 52 4.13 25.78 11.55
C PRO A 52 3.80 24.43 10.93
N GLU A 53 2.60 23.94 11.13
CA GLU A 53 2.12 22.65 10.68
C GLU A 53 0.79 22.79 9.96
N PHE A 54 -0.25 23.22 10.68
CA PHE A 54 -1.61 23.35 10.19
C PHE A 54 -1.86 24.78 9.70
N THR A 55 -1.43 25.09 8.49
CA THR A 55 -1.58 26.40 7.87
C THR A 55 -2.62 26.37 6.75
N VAL A 56 -3.23 27.51 6.46
CA VAL A 56 -4.19 27.63 5.34
C VAL A 56 -3.55 27.20 4.02
N THR A 57 -2.28 27.50 3.84
CA THR A 57 -1.51 27.09 2.65
C THR A 57 -1.40 25.57 2.54
N SER A 58 -1.02 24.89 3.64
CA SER A 58 -0.88 23.43 3.64
C SER A 58 -2.21 22.73 3.38
N ILE A 59 -3.30 23.27 3.94
CA ILE A 59 -4.64 22.70 3.73
C ILE A 59 -5.08 22.85 2.28
N ILE A 60 -5.05 24.08 1.73
CA ILE A 60 -5.51 24.35 0.35
C ILE A 60 -4.70 23.52 -0.64
N MET A 61 -3.39 23.51 -0.51
CA MET A 61 -2.50 22.77 -1.39
C MET A 61 -2.71 21.25 -1.26
N GLY A 62 -2.86 20.75 -0.04
CA GLY A 62 -3.17 19.36 0.22
C GLY A 62 -4.50 18.91 -0.39
N VAL A 63 -5.56 19.74 -0.26
CA VAL A 63 -6.87 19.45 -0.86
C VAL A 63 -6.79 19.45 -2.39
N ILE A 64 -6.09 20.41 -3.00
CA ILE A 64 -5.89 20.42 -4.47
C ILE A 64 -5.21 19.12 -4.92
N LEU A 65 -4.13 18.73 -4.25
CA LEU A 65 -3.42 17.48 -4.58
C LEU A 65 -4.29 16.24 -4.31
N ALA A 66 -5.10 16.23 -3.24
CA ALA A 66 -6.03 15.15 -2.95
C ALA A 66 -7.05 14.94 -4.09
N VAL A 67 -7.60 16.02 -4.62
CA VAL A 67 -8.55 15.96 -5.76
C VAL A 67 -7.84 15.45 -7.02
N ILE A 68 -6.65 15.99 -7.34
CA ILE A 68 -5.89 15.59 -8.54
C ILE A 68 -5.48 14.11 -8.47
N PHE A 69 -4.87 13.69 -7.37
CA PHE A 69 -4.40 12.32 -7.21
C PHE A 69 -5.55 11.33 -7.00
N GLY A 70 -6.62 11.74 -6.32
CA GLY A 70 -7.83 10.94 -6.19
C GLY A 70 -8.47 10.67 -7.56
N ALA A 71 -8.64 11.69 -8.39
CA ALA A 71 -9.18 11.55 -9.74
C ALA A 71 -8.26 10.71 -10.65
N ALA A 72 -6.94 10.93 -10.60
CA ALA A 72 -5.97 10.16 -11.36
C ALA A 72 -5.98 8.67 -10.96
N ASN A 73 -6.03 8.37 -9.68
CA ASN A 73 -6.10 6.99 -9.19
C ASN A 73 -7.44 6.34 -9.49
N ALA A 74 -8.56 7.07 -9.38
CA ALA A 74 -9.86 6.55 -9.79
C ALA A 74 -9.86 6.13 -11.26
N TYR A 75 -9.35 6.98 -12.14
CA TYR A 75 -9.24 6.68 -13.56
C TYR A 75 -8.32 5.47 -13.85
N LEU A 76 -7.11 5.46 -13.26
CA LEU A 76 -6.15 4.38 -13.47
C LEU A 76 -6.65 3.06 -12.87
N GLY A 77 -7.20 3.09 -11.68
CA GLY A 77 -7.68 1.90 -10.99
C GLY A 77 -8.83 1.23 -11.71
N LEU A 78 -9.79 1.98 -12.20
CA LEU A 78 -10.91 1.44 -12.99
C LEU A 78 -10.46 0.92 -14.36
N ARG A 79 -9.45 1.53 -14.97
CA ARG A 79 -8.98 1.14 -16.31
C ARG A 79 -7.96 0.01 -16.30
N VAL A 80 -7.03 0.02 -15.35
CA VAL A 80 -5.87 -0.89 -15.31
C VAL A 80 -5.94 -1.87 -14.15
N GLY A 81 -6.82 -1.64 -13.17
CA GLY A 81 -6.95 -2.47 -11.97
C GLY A 81 -5.83 -2.25 -10.95
N MET A 82 -5.07 -1.16 -11.07
CA MET A 82 -3.98 -0.82 -10.16
C MET A 82 -4.10 0.61 -9.66
N THR A 83 -3.67 0.83 -8.42
CA THR A 83 -3.52 2.17 -7.84
C THR A 83 -2.05 2.53 -7.71
N VAL A 84 -1.72 3.81 -7.87
CA VAL A 84 -0.35 4.32 -7.74
C VAL A 84 -0.30 5.20 -6.51
N SER A 85 0.66 4.97 -5.62
CA SER A 85 0.86 5.83 -4.47
C SER A 85 1.19 7.27 -4.86
N ALA A 86 0.40 8.18 -4.34
CA ALA A 86 0.58 9.62 -4.52
C ALA A 86 1.40 10.26 -3.38
N SER A 87 1.72 9.52 -2.35
CA SER A 87 2.40 10.02 -1.15
C SER A 87 3.76 10.65 -1.48
N ILE A 88 4.60 9.95 -2.21
CA ILE A 88 5.94 10.45 -2.60
C ILE A 88 5.83 11.63 -3.59
N PRO A 89 5.05 11.57 -4.68
CA PRO A 89 4.83 12.72 -5.54
C PRO A 89 4.28 13.95 -4.80
N ALA A 90 3.33 13.75 -3.88
CA ALA A 90 2.79 14.84 -3.06
C ALA A 90 3.87 15.46 -2.16
N ALA A 91 4.75 14.66 -1.55
CA ALA A 91 5.87 15.14 -0.77
C ALA A 91 6.83 16.01 -1.61
N VAL A 92 7.21 15.52 -2.80
CA VAL A 92 8.11 16.26 -3.71
C VAL A 92 7.50 17.58 -4.19
N ILE A 93 6.21 17.55 -4.61
CA ILE A 93 5.50 18.77 -5.05
C ILE A 93 5.39 19.75 -3.90
N SER A 94 5.06 19.29 -2.68
CA SER A 94 4.96 20.13 -1.50
C SER A 94 6.27 20.83 -1.18
N LEU A 95 7.39 20.11 -1.21
CA LEU A 95 8.72 20.68 -1.05
C LEU A 95 9.04 21.72 -2.12
N GLY A 96 8.76 21.41 -3.37
CA GLY A 96 8.98 22.33 -4.49
C GLY A 96 8.20 23.64 -4.31
N VAL A 97 6.92 23.57 -3.98
CA VAL A 97 6.09 24.77 -3.79
C VAL A 97 6.44 25.53 -2.51
N ILE A 98 6.47 24.86 -1.37
CA ILE A 98 6.67 25.53 -0.07
C ILE A 98 8.08 26.11 0.03
N ARG A 99 9.10 25.37 -0.39
CA ARG A 99 10.48 25.79 -0.25
C ARG A 99 10.98 26.69 -1.38
N VAL A 100 10.71 26.32 -2.64
CA VAL A 100 11.25 27.04 -3.81
C VAL A 100 10.40 28.26 -4.14
N ILE A 101 9.07 28.12 -4.20
CA ILE A 101 8.17 29.19 -4.59
C ILE A 101 7.87 30.11 -3.41
N MET A 102 7.47 29.55 -2.27
CA MET A 102 7.07 30.34 -1.10
C MET A 102 8.26 30.73 -0.20
N LYS A 103 9.44 30.16 -0.43
CA LYS A 103 10.68 30.38 0.34
C LYS A 103 10.52 30.15 1.86
N LYS A 104 9.63 29.24 2.23
CA LYS A 104 9.42 28.80 3.61
C LYS A 104 10.17 27.51 3.86
N ASN A 105 10.72 27.37 5.06
CA ASN A 105 11.38 26.13 5.48
C ASN A 105 10.58 25.48 6.62
N SER A 106 9.52 24.74 6.25
CA SER A 106 8.67 24.04 7.20
C SER A 106 8.38 22.63 6.70
N ILE A 107 9.10 21.67 7.28
CA ILE A 107 8.92 20.23 7.00
C ILE A 107 7.52 19.77 7.40
N LEU A 108 6.95 20.32 8.49
CA LEU A 108 5.62 19.92 8.97
C LEU A 108 4.51 20.42 8.04
N GLU A 109 4.64 21.62 7.44
CA GLU A 109 3.70 22.07 6.40
C GLU A 109 3.75 21.15 5.19
N SER A 110 4.97 20.76 4.74
CA SER A 110 5.14 19.83 3.62
C SER A 110 4.57 18.44 3.93
N ASN A 111 4.77 17.94 5.15
CA ASN A 111 4.18 16.69 5.60
C ASN A 111 2.65 16.75 5.65
N MET A 112 2.07 17.88 6.08
CA MET A 112 0.61 18.09 6.09
C MET A 112 0.04 18.04 4.67
N VAL A 113 0.70 18.71 3.71
CA VAL A 113 0.31 18.68 2.29
C VAL A 113 0.35 17.26 1.73
N GLN A 114 1.44 16.53 2.02
CA GLN A 114 1.59 15.14 1.60
C GLN A 114 0.50 14.25 2.21
N THR A 115 0.22 14.39 3.49
CA THR A 115 -0.78 13.57 4.20
C THR A 115 -2.20 13.82 3.68
N ILE A 116 -2.58 15.09 3.47
CA ILE A 116 -3.89 15.43 2.89
C ILE A 116 -3.97 14.95 1.43
N GLY A 117 -2.89 15.16 0.65
CA GLY A 117 -2.82 14.73 -0.75
C GLY A 117 -2.98 13.22 -0.92
N SER A 118 -2.32 12.44 -0.08
CA SER A 118 -2.42 10.97 -0.11
C SER A 118 -3.77 10.44 0.40
N ALA A 119 -4.50 11.20 1.22
CA ALA A 119 -5.85 10.81 1.65
C ALA A 119 -6.82 10.69 0.47
N GLY A 120 -6.70 11.57 -0.54
CA GLY A 120 -7.52 11.50 -1.76
C GLY A 120 -7.28 10.23 -2.57
N GLU A 121 -6.03 9.84 -2.71
CA GLU A 121 -5.64 8.57 -3.35
C GLU A 121 -6.19 7.37 -2.57
N SER A 122 -6.00 7.34 -1.26
CA SER A 122 -6.45 6.23 -0.40
C SER A 122 -7.97 6.05 -0.45
N LEU A 123 -8.72 7.16 -0.47
CA LEU A 123 -10.17 7.14 -0.64
C LEU A 123 -10.57 6.58 -2.01
N ALA A 124 -9.91 7.03 -3.07
CA ALA A 124 -10.15 6.54 -4.43
C ALA A 124 -9.83 5.04 -4.53
N ALA A 125 -8.73 4.56 -3.94
CA ALA A 125 -8.38 3.16 -3.90
C ALA A 125 -9.46 2.31 -3.20
N GLY A 126 -9.98 2.76 -2.07
CA GLY A 126 -11.09 2.10 -1.37
C GLY A 126 -12.34 1.99 -2.25
N ALA A 127 -12.71 3.05 -2.94
CA ALA A 127 -13.86 3.07 -3.84
C ALA A 127 -13.68 2.13 -5.05
N ILE A 128 -12.50 2.15 -5.69
CA ILE A 128 -12.20 1.37 -6.89
C ILE A 128 -12.33 -0.14 -6.65
N PHE A 129 -11.93 -0.63 -5.48
CA PHE A 129 -11.96 -2.06 -5.19
C PHE A 129 -13.31 -2.57 -4.69
N THR A 130 -14.21 -1.68 -4.27
CA THR A 130 -15.52 -2.06 -3.71
C THR A 130 -16.69 -1.69 -4.60
N MET A 131 -16.69 -0.49 -5.18
CA MET A 131 -17.82 0.02 -5.98
C MET A 131 -18.13 -0.79 -7.25
N PRO A 132 -17.14 -1.36 -7.98
CA PRO A 132 -17.46 -2.17 -9.16
C PRO A 132 -18.39 -3.34 -8.88
N ALA A 133 -18.39 -3.89 -7.65
CA ALA A 133 -19.33 -4.94 -7.27
C ALA A 133 -20.79 -4.47 -7.34
N LEU A 134 -21.07 -3.23 -6.94
CA LEU A 134 -22.42 -2.66 -7.01
C LEU A 134 -22.90 -2.50 -8.47
N PHE A 135 -22.00 -2.09 -9.36
CA PHE A 135 -22.33 -1.97 -10.79
C PHE A 135 -22.60 -3.32 -11.42
N LEU A 136 -21.82 -4.36 -11.09
CA LEU A 136 -22.06 -5.73 -11.56
C LEU A 136 -23.41 -6.27 -11.05
N TRP A 137 -23.73 -6.05 -9.79
CA TRP A 137 -25.02 -6.47 -9.23
C TRP A 137 -26.19 -5.72 -9.84
N ALA A 138 -26.01 -4.44 -10.20
CA ALA A 138 -27.03 -3.68 -10.92
C ALA A 138 -27.24 -4.22 -12.33
N GLU A 139 -26.16 -4.61 -13.05
CA GLU A 139 -26.27 -5.28 -14.37
C GLU A 139 -26.98 -6.63 -14.29
N GLU A 140 -26.80 -7.37 -13.20
CA GLU A 140 -27.50 -8.62 -12.93
C GLU A 140 -28.95 -8.42 -12.42
N GLY A 141 -29.39 -7.18 -12.22
CA GLY A 141 -30.72 -6.82 -11.72
C GLY A 141 -30.93 -7.08 -10.25
N LEU A 142 -29.86 -7.26 -9.47
CA LEU A 142 -29.93 -7.52 -8.00
C LEU A 142 -30.08 -6.24 -7.18
N CYS A 143 -29.68 -5.09 -7.72
CA CYS A 143 -29.85 -3.78 -7.10
C CYS A 143 -30.03 -2.70 -8.17
N GLU A 144 -30.44 -1.50 -7.75
CA GLU A 144 -30.48 -0.34 -8.64
C GLU A 144 -29.08 0.19 -8.93
N MET A 145 -28.91 0.86 -10.09
CA MET A 145 -27.62 1.46 -10.46
C MET A 145 -27.28 2.57 -9.48
N PRO A 146 -26.11 2.50 -8.79
CA PRO A 146 -25.75 3.48 -7.78
C PRO A 146 -25.54 4.86 -8.40
N GLY A 147 -26.19 5.88 -7.83
CA GLY A 147 -26.06 7.26 -8.24
C GLY A 147 -24.78 7.92 -7.72
N ILE A 148 -24.35 9.02 -8.37
CA ILE A 148 -23.17 9.79 -7.93
C ILE A 148 -23.30 10.25 -6.47
N VAL A 149 -24.50 10.64 -6.04
CA VAL A 149 -24.77 11.09 -4.67
C VAL A 149 -24.57 9.95 -3.67
N GLU A 150 -25.07 8.74 -3.98
CA GLU A 150 -24.89 7.54 -3.16
C GLU A 150 -23.41 7.18 -3.00
N ILE A 151 -22.68 7.11 -4.11
CA ILE A 151 -21.24 6.81 -4.13
C ILE A 151 -20.49 7.84 -3.29
N THR A 152 -20.82 9.12 -3.43
CA THR A 152 -20.19 10.21 -2.68
C THR A 152 -20.45 10.10 -1.19
N LEU A 153 -21.71 9.81 -0.79
CA LEU A 153 -22.09 9.64 0.61
C LEU A 153 -21.42 8.42 1.23
N ILE A 154 -21.39 7.30 0.53
CA ILE A 154 -20.72 6.07 1.00
C ILE A 154 -19.23 6.34 1.20
N ALA A 155 -18.56 6.99 0.24
CA ALA A 155 -17.15 7.34 0.33
C ALA A 155 -16.87 8.31 1.49
N LEU A 156 -17.71 9.34 1.66
CA LEU A 156 -17.59 10.31 2.75
C LEU A 156 -17.77 9.63 4.12
N CYS A 157 -18.82 8.85 4.29
CA CYS A 157 -19.08 8.12 5.53
C CYS A 157 -17.95 7.15 5.86
N GLY A 158 -17.50 6.39 4.87
CA GLY A 158 -16.37 5.45 5.01
C GLY A 158 -15.07 6.15 5.39
N GLY A 159 -14.76 7.28 4.75
CA GLY A 159 -13.58 8.08 5.06
C GLY A 159 -13.59 8.62 6.49
N VAL A 160 -14.71 9.21 6.91
CA VAL A 160 -14.87 9.75 8.28
C VAL A 160 -14.79 8.63 9.33
N LEU A 161 -15.47 7.51 9.11
CA LEU A 161 -15.39 6.34 10.01
C LEU A 161 -13.96 5.80 10.09
N GLY A 162 -13.26 5.70 8.97
CA GLY A 162 -11.87 5.24 8.92
C GLY A 162 -10.95 6.10 9.79
N VAL A 163 -11.08 7.42 9.72
CA VAL A 163 -10.33 8.35 10.58
C VAL A 163 -10.70 8.15 12.05
N LEU A 164 -11.98 8.09 12.38
CA LEU A 164 -12.44 7.93 13.78
C LEU A 164 -11.94 6.61 14.40
N PHE A 165 -11.89 5.52 13.63
CA PHE A 165 -11.35 4.25 14.10
C PHE A 165 -9.82 4.25 14.20
N MET A 166 -9.12 4.98 13.32
CA MET A 166 -7.66 5.02 13.32
C MET A 166 -7.08 5.82 14.47
N VAL A 167 -7.72 6.93 14.88
CA VAL A 167 -7.19 7.81 15.94
C VAL A 167 -6.83 7.05 17.23
N PRO A 168 -7.68 6.20 17.83
CA PRO A 168 -7.30 5.44 19.02
C PRO A 168 -6.22 4.39 18.77
N LEU A 169 -6.09 3.89 17.53
CA LEU A 169 -5.11 2.88 17.16
C LEU A 169 -3.72 3.47 16.84
N ARG A 170 -3.65 4.78 16.55
CA ARG A 170 -2.42 5.47 16.15
C ARG A 170 -1.26 5.21 17.11
N ASN A 171 -1.48 5.38 18.39
CA ASN A 171 -0.43 5.19 19.40
C ASN A 171 0.08 3.75 19.42
N ALA A 172 -0.81 2.76 19.30
CA ALA A 172 -0.41 1.35 19.29
C ALA A 172 0.35 1.00 18.01
N LEU A 173 -0.22 1.29 16.84
CA LEU A 173 0.30 0.83 15.56
C LEU A 173 1.50 1.64 15.06
N ILE A 174 1.53 2.95 15.33
CA ILE A 174 2.58 3.83 14.79
C ILE A 174 3.71 4.07 15.80
N VAL A 175 3.38 4.23 17.08
CA VAL A 175 4.40 4.55 18.11
C VAL A 175 4.95 3.28 18.75
N LYS A 176 4.10 2.43 19.32
CA LYS A 176 4.54 1.23 20.06
C LYS A 176 5.12 0.16 19.14
N GLU A 177 4.48 -0.07 18.01
CA GLU A 177 4.91 -1.07 17.01
C GLU A 177 5.87 -0.48 15.97
N HIS A 178 6.47 0.68 16.21
CA HIS A 178 7.36 1.37 15.27
C HIS A 178 8.55 0.50 14.80
N ALA A 179 9.10 -0.32 15.67
CA ALA A 179 10.22 -1.19 15.35
C ALA A 179 9.83 -2.45 14.56
N THR A 180 8.57 -2.89 14.69
CA THR A 180 8.05 -4.13 14.06
C THR A 180 7.31 -3.86 12.77
N LEU A 181 6.57 -2.77 12.67
CA LEU A 181 5.83 -2.36 11.47
C LEU A 181 6.66 -1.38 10.65
N LEU A 182 7.13 -1.83 9.51
CA LEU A 182 8.13 -1.10 8.71
C LEU A 182 7.59 0.13 7.99
N TYR A 183 6.30 0.18 7.64
CA TYR A 183 5.68 1.28 6.86
C TYR A 183 6.58 1.83 5.75
N PRO A 184 6.98 1.01 4.76
CA PRO A 184 8.07 1.36 3.83
C PRO A 184 7.78 2.63 3.04
N GLU A 185 6.54 2.85 2.67
CA GLU A 185 6.10 4.00 1.90
C GLU A 185 6.11 5.29 2.73
N GLY A 186 5.61 5.23 3.99
CA GLY A 186 5.67 6.34 4.94
C GLY A 186 7.12 6.72 5.28
N THR A 187 7.99 5.72 5.46
CA THR A 187 9.42 5.92 5.69
C THR A 187 10.08 6.63 4.51
N ALA A 188 9.81 6.18 3.27
CA ALA A 188 10.34 6.84 2.07
C ALA A 188 9.84 8.28 1.92
N CYS A 189 8.57 8.57 2.27
CA CYS A 189 8.07 9.94 2.30
C CYS A 189 8.78 10.81 3.32
N ALA A 190 9.04 10.28 4.51
CA ALA A 190 9.81 10.98 5.53
C ALA A 190 11.24 11.28 5.06
N ASP A 191 11.92 10.31 4.45
CA ASP A 191 13.27 10.48 3.92
C ASP A 191 13.32 11.56 2.82
N VAL A 192 12.31 11.61 1.94
CA VAL A 192 12.20 12.65 0.91
C VAL A 192 11.99 14.02 1.55
N LEU A 193 11.15 14.15 2.56
CA LEU A 193 10.92 15.41 3.28
C LEU A 193 12.18 15.87 4.01
N LEU A 194 12.90 14.96 4.66
CA LEU A 194 14.15 15.24 5.35
C LEU A 194 15.25 15.68 4.38
N ALA A 195 15.44 14.95 3.29
CA ALA A 195 16.38 15.33 2.23
C ALA A 195 16.06 16.71 1.64
N GLY A 196 14.76 17.01 1.52
CA GLY A 196 14.30 18.33 1.10
C GLY A 196 14.62 19.41 2.13
N GLU A 197 14.49 19.17 3.44
CA GLU A 197 14.80 20.13 4.50
C GLU A 197 16.31 20.41 4.59
N GLU A 198 17.13 19.38 4.56
CA GLU A 198 18.59 19.52 4.56
C GLU A 198 19.10 20.27 3.32
N GLY A 199 18.44 20.07 2.17
CA GLY A 199 18.80 20.71 0.91
C GLY A 199 20.11 20.17 0.32
N GLY A 200 20.73 20.98 -0.58
CA GLY A 200 22.02 20.65 -1.16
C GLY A 200 22.02 19.35 -1.98
N ALA A 201 23.02 18.49 -1.78
CA ALA A 201 23.23 17.26 -2.54
C ALA A 201 22.09 16.24 -2.38
N ASN A 202 21.49 16.14 -1.19
CA ASN A 202 20.42 15.18 -0.90
C ASN A 202 19.15 15.52 -1.69
N ALA A 203 18.73 16.78 -1.69
CA ALA A 203 17.60 17.25 -2.49
C ALA A 203 17.87 17.07 -4.00
N ALA A 204 19.08 17.40 -4.46
CA ALA A 204 19.47 17.24 -5.85
C ALA A 204 19.39 15.75 -6.29
N THR A 205 19.74 14.82 -5.43
CA THR A 205 19.63 13.38 -5.70
C THR A 205 18.18 12.95 -5.91
N VAL A 206 17.24 13.41 -5.06
CA VAL A 206 15.81 13.10 -5.20
C VAL A 206 15.26 13.65 -6.52
N PHE A 207 15.52 14.92 -6.83
CA PHE A 207 15.01 15.54 -8.06
C PHE A 207 15.68 14.95 -9.32
N SER A 208 16.95 14.59 -9.27
CA SER A 208 17.63 13.93 -10.40
C SER A 208 17.07 12.51 -10.61
N GLY A 209 16.84 11.75 -9.55
CA GLY A 209 16.20 10.44 -9.63
C GLY A 209 14.81 10.51 -10.25
N MET A 210 13.98 11.48 -9.83
CA MET A 210 12.68 11.73 -10.42
C MET A 210 12.77 12.09 -11.91
N GLY A 211 13.72 12.96 -12.30
CA GLY A 211 13.95 13.33 -13.69
C GLY A 211 14.36 12.13 -14.56
N ILE A 212 15.29 11.31 -14.07
CA ILE A 212 15.71 10.09 -14.76
C ILE A 212 14.52 9.10 -14.92
N ALA A 213 13.75 8.89 -13.86
CA ALA A 213 12.59 8.02 -13.92
C ALA A 213 11.50 8.52 -14.87
N ALA A 214 11.27 9.84 -14.91
CA ALA A 214 10.34 10.48 -15.85
C ALA A 214 10.78 10.33 -17.30
N ILE A 215 12.06 10.55 -17.60
CA ILE A 215 12.64 10.36 -18.93
C ILE A 215 12.51 8.89 -19.34
N PHE A 216 12.88 7.97 -18.47
CA PHE A 216 12.77 6.53 -18.76
C PHE A 216 11.31 6.14 -19.03
N LYS A 217 10.36 6.60 -18.22
CA LYS A 217 8.93 6.35 -18.43
C LYS A 217 8.43 6.93 -19.75
N PHE A 218 8.89 8.11 -20.13
CA PHE A 218 8.58 8.71 -21.43
C PHE A 218 9.14 7.89 -22.60
N VAL A 219 10.34 7.34 -22.46
CA VAL A 219 10.97 6.47 -23.50
C VAL A 219 10.20 5.15 -23.65
N VAL A 220 9.75 4.55 -22.54
CA VAL A 220 8.98 3.29 -22.54
C VAL A 220 7.58 3.51 -23.08
N ASP A 221 6.81 4.43 -22.49
CA ASP A 221 5.37 4.57 -22.79
C ASP A 221 5.09 5.58 -23.92
N GLY A 222 5.87 6.66 -23.98
CA GLY A 222 5.68 7.71 -24.98
C GLY A 222 6.32 7.34 -26.32
N LEU A 223 7.60 7.04 -26.31
CA LEU A 223 8.35 6.70 -27.54
C LEU A 223 8.23 5.22 -27.90
N LYS A 224 7.89 4.33 -26.95
CA LYS A 224 7.77 2.87 -27.14
C LYS A 224 9.05 2.22 -27.72
N VAL A 225 10.20 2.77 -27.38
CA VAL A 225 11.53 2.26 -27.82
C VAL A 225 11.93 1.02 -27.03
N ILE A 226 11.59 0.98 -25.75
CA ILE A 226 11.85 -0.14 -24.85
C ILE A 226 10.50 -0.77 -24.54
N PRO A 227 10.36 -2.11 -24.62
CA PRO A 227 9.12 -2.77 -24.22
C PRO A 227 8.87 -2.56 -22.74
N ALA A 228 7.60 -2.31 -22.38
CA ALA A 228 7.19 -2.12 -20.99
C ALA A 228 7.32 -3.42 -20.18
N ASP A 229 7.10 -4.54 -20.84
CA ASP A 229 7.17 -5.89 -20.30
C ASP A 229 8.06 -6.78 -21.17
N VAL A 230 8.80 -7.65 -20.54
CA VAL A 230 9.60 -8.68 -21.20
C VAL A 230 9.21 -10.02 -20.62
N ALA A 231 8.73 -10.93 -21.47
CA ALA A 231 8.30 -12.25 -21.06
C ALA A 231 8.90 -13.35 -21.94
N ALA A 232 9.26 -14.46 -21.33
CA ALA A 232 9.75 -15.67 -22.00
C ALA A 232 8.83 -16.85 -21.64
N ALA A 233 8.07 -17.32 -22.63
CA ALA A 233 7.18 -18.45 -22.47
C ALA A 233 7.87 -19.77 -22.79
N PHE A 234 7.75 -20.76 -21.92
CA PHE A 234 8.28 -22.11 -22.10
C PHE A 234 7.21 -23.03 -22.72
N LYS A 235 7.22 -23.15 -24.05
CA LYS A 235 6.18 -23.87 -24.81
C LYS A 235 5.96 -25.34 -24.37
N GLY A 236 7.03 -26.08 -24.04
CA GLY A 236 6.93 -27.47 -23.59
C GLY A 236 6.36 -27.63 -22.17
N PHE A 237 6.70 -26.70 -21.31
CA PHE A 237 6.31 -26.69 -19.88
C PHE A 237 5.07 -25.85 -19.63
N LYS A 238 4.65 -25.01 -20.58
CA LYS A 238 3.52 -24.09 -20.48
C LYS A 238 3.61 -23.04 -19.36
N GLY A 239 4.79 -22.86 -18.79
CA GLY A 239 5.10 -21.79 -17.84
C GLY A 239 5.64 -20.55 -18.54
N GLU A 240 5.71 -19.44 -17.82
CA GLU A 240 6.21 -18.18 -18.34
C GLU A 240 7.00 -17.44 -17.24
N ILE A 241 8.11 -16.82 -17.61
CA ILE A 241 8.84 -15.88 -16.75
C ILE A 241 8.85 -14.53 -17.46
N GLY A 242 8.40 -13.50 -16.75
CA GLY A 242 8.41 -12.14 -17.25
C GLY A 242 8.74 -11.14 -16.17
N MET A 243 9.05 -9.92 -16.60
CA MET A 243 9.20 -8.78 -15.70
C MET A 243 8.72 -7.51 -16.39
N GLU A 244 8.18 -6.60 -15.60
CA GLU A 244 7.84 -5.26 -16.04
C GLU A 244 9.03 -4.31 -15.83
N CYS A 245 9.36 -3.53 -16.86
CA CYS A 245 10.51 -2.62 -16.87
C CYS A 245 10.11 -1.21 -16.40
N TYR A 246 9.58 -1.09 -15.18
CA TYR A 246 9.18 0.20 -14.62
C TYR A 246 10.08 0.64 -13.46
N PRO A 247 10.65 1.88 -13.51
CA PRO A 247 11.45 2.42 -12.41
C PRO A 247 10.73 2.49 -11.08
N ALA A 248 9.40 2.71 -11.11
CA ALA A 248 8.57 2.74 -9.92
C ALA A 248 8.59 1.39 -9.19
N LEU A 249 8.47 0.27 -9.92
CA LEU A 249 8.52 -1.08 -9.34
C LEU A 249 9.91 -1.40 -8.77
N LEU A 250 10.97 -0.96 -9.45
CA LEU A 250 12.34 -1.08 -8.94
C LEU A 250 12.51 -0.31 -7.63
N GLY A 251 11.99 0.92 -7.56
CA GLY A 251 12.02 1.75 -6.35
C GLY A 251 11.24 1.13 -5.20
N VAL A 252 10.03 0.63 -5.45
CA VAL A 252 9.22 -0.09 -4.45
C VAL A 252 9.97 -1.32 -3.95
N GLY A 253 10.55 -2.13 -4.84
CA GLY A 253 11.33 -3.30 -4.46
C GLY A 253 12.53 -2.97 -3.57
N TYR A 254 13.19 -1.83 -3.83
CA TYR A 254 14.28 -1.32 -2.99
C TYR A 254 13.79 -0.90 -1.59
N ILE A 255 12.68 -0.16 -1.52
CA ILE A 255 12.10 0.36 -0.27
C ILE A 255 11.59 -0.78 0.62
N VAL A 256 10.82 -1.72 0.07
CA VAL A 256 10.28 -2.84 0.85
C VAL A 256 11.35 -3.84 1.32
N GLY A 257 12.50 -3.81 0.66
CA GLY A 257 13.65 -4.62 1.01
C GLY A 257 13.57 -6.08 0.54
N PRO A 258 14.69 -6.82 0.66
CA PRO A 258 14.83 -8.16 0.07
C PRO A 258 13.93 -9.21 0.71
N ARG A 259 13.53 -9.03 1.95
CA ARG A 259 12.66 -9.97 2.67
C ARG A 259 11.27 -10.02 2.06
N ILE A 260 10.60 -8.87 1.93
CA ILE A 260 9.25 -8.78 1.37
C ILE A 260 9.29 -9.07 -0.13
N ALA A 261 10.28 -8.52 -0.84
CA ALA A 261 10.47 -8.75 -2.26
C ALA A 261 10.66 -10.26 -2.58
N SER A 262 11.36 -11.02 -1.73
CA SER A 262 11.51 -12.47 -1.92
C SER A 262 10.20 -13.23 -1.75
N PHE A 263 9.31 -12.86 -0.82
CA PHE A 263 7.98 -13.46 -0.71
C PHE A 263 7.13 -13.21 -1.97
N MET A 264 7.16 -11.98 -2.49
CA MET A 264 6.46 -11.65 -3.74
C MET A 264 7.02 -12.45 -4.92
N PHE A 265 8.35 -12.55 -5.03
CA PHE A 265 9.00 -13.32 -6.09
C PHE A 265 8.68 -14.81 -6.02
N VAL A 266 8.74 -15.42 -4.84
CA VAL A 266 8.37 -16.83 -4.63
C VAL A 266 6.90 -17.06 -4.98
N GLY A 267 6.00 -16.15 -4.58
CA GLY A 267 4.58 -16.21 -4.96
C GLY A 267 4.39 -16.18 -6.48
N SER A 268 5.11 -15.31 -7.18
CA SER A 268 5.11 -15.27 -8.66
C SER A 268 5.62 -16.56 -9.26
N LEU A 269 6.74 -17.11 -8.77
CA LEU A 269 7.26 -18.39 -9.25
C LEU A 269 6.25 -19.54 -9.08
N ILE A 270 5.60 -19.61 -7.92
CA ILE A 270 4.56 -20.63 -7.68
C ILE A 270 3.41 -20.44 -8.67
N GLY A 271 2.94 -19.22 -8.87
CA GLY A 271 1.86 -18.93 -9.82
C GLY A 271 2.20 -19.32 -11.25
N TRP A 272 3.31 -18.78 -11.77
CA TRP A 272 3.64 -18.87 -13.20
C TRP A 272 4.40 -20.14 -13.59
N MET A 273 5.20 -20.71 -12.68
CA MET A 273 6.04 -21.89 -12.97
C MET A 273 5.52 -23.20 -12.38
N VAL A 274 4.54 -23.13 -11.47
CA VAL A 274 3.95 -24.34 -10.87
C VAL A 274 2.47 -24.44 -11.19
N LEU A 275 1.66 -23.46 -10.75
CA LEU A 275 0.19 -23.56 -10.88
C LEU A 275 -0.27 -23.54 -12.34
N ILE A 276 0.24 -22.63 -13.17
CA ILE A 276 -0.16 -22.58 -14.59
C ILE A 276 0.21 -23.87 -15.31
N PRO A 277 1.45 -24.38 -15.27
CA PRO A 277 1.78 -25.66 -15.85
C PRO A 277 0.92 -26.83 -15.34
N VAL A 278 0.69 -26.93 -14.03
CA VAL A 278 -0.15 -27.98 -13.44
C VAL A 278 -1.57 -27.92 -13.99
N ILE A 279 -2.19 -26.75 -13.99
CA ILE A 279 -3.55 -26.54 -14.57
C ILE A 279 -3.58 -26.95 -16.04
N CYS A 280 -2.59 -26.53 -16.82
CA CYS A 280 -2.56 -26.83 -18.26
C CYS A 280 -2.26 -28.29 -18.58
N LEU A 281 -1.42 -28.98 -17.78
CA LEU A 281 -1.00 -30.36 -18.04
C LEU A 281 -2.06 -31.37 -17.59
N PHE A 282 -2.66 -31.14 -16.41
CA PHE A 282 -3.63 -32.09 -15.84
C PHE A 282 -5.08 -31.78 -16.19
N GLY A 283 -5.39 -30.54 -16.59
CA GLY A 283 -6.74 -30.09 -16.88
C GLY A 283 -7.01 -29.80 -18.36
N ALA A 284 -6.13 -30.16 -19.29
CA ALA A 284 -6.14 -29.72 -20.69
C ALA A 284 -7.52 -29.79 -21.36
N ASP A 285 -8.23 -30.92 -21.22
CA ASP A 285 -9.51 -31.19 -21.88
C ASP A 285 -10.73 -30.88 -20.99
N THR A 286 -10.51 -30.33 -19.79
CA THR A 286 -11.59 -30.00 -18.86
C THR A 286 -12.04 -28.54 -19.01
N VAL A 287 -13.34 -28.31 -18.81
CA VAL A 287 -13.92 -26.98 -18.61
C VAL A 287 -14.14 -26.80 -17.13
N MET A 288 -13.44 -25.87 -16.51
CA MET A 288 -13.51 -25.61 -15.06
C MET A 288 -14.02 -24.17 -14.83
N TYR A 289 -14.97 -24.02 -13.90
CA TYR A 289 -15.44 -22.72 -13.49
C TYR A 289 -14.29 -21.86 -12.92
N PRO A 290 -14.17 -20.56 -13.26
CA PRO A 290 -15.09 -19.72 -14.03
C PRO A 290 -14.85 -19.72 -15.53
N GLY A 291 -13.96 -20.54 -16.07
CA GLY A 291 -13.76 -20.65 -17.52
C GLY A 291 -14.97 -21.29 -18.22
N THR A 292 -15.24 -20.83 -19.43
CA THR A 292 -16.33 -21.33 -20.29
C THR A 292 -15.85 -22.27 -21.38
N GLU A 293 -14.52 -22.36 -21.58
CA GLU A 293 -13.86 -23.18 -22.59
C GLU A 293 -12.88 -24.16 -21.93
N THR A 294 -12.40 -25.12 -22.69
CA THR A 294 -11.36 -26.05 -22.23
C THR A 294 -10.07 -25.29 -21.90
N ILE A 295 -9.32 -25.76 -20.93
CA ILE A 295 -8.06 -25.13 -20.51
C ILE A 295 -7.06 -25.04 -21.66
N SER A 296 -7.04 -26.05 -22.54
CA SER A 296 -6.21 -26.04 -23.75
C SER A 296 -6.62 -24.96 -24.75
N ALA A 297 -7.92 -24.71 -24.92
CA ALA A 297 -8.45 -23.63 -25.78
C ALA A 297 -8.10 -22.24 -25.18
N LEU A 298 -8.29 -22.05 -23.88
CA LEU A 298 -7.90 -20.83 -23.18
C LEU A 298 -6.41 -20.53 -23.30
N TYR A 299 -5.56 -21.58 -23.15
CA TYR A 299 -4.11 -21.41 -23.34
C TYR A 299 -3.74 -21.08 -24.78
N ALA A 300 -4.41 -21.69 -25.77
CA ALA A 300 -4.19 -21.39 -27.17
C ALA A 300 -4.60 -19.94 -27.53
N ALA A 301 -5.66 -19.44 -26.90
CA ALA A 301 -6.18 -18.09 -27.14
C ALA A 301 -5.30 -16.96 -26.53
N GLY A 302 -4.63 -17.20 -25.41
CA GLY A 302 -3.90 -16.12 -24.73
C GLY A 302 -2.73 -16.57 -23.85
N GLY A 303 -2.22 -17.79 -24.04
CA GLY A 303 -1.04 -18.28 -23.32
C GLY A 303 -1.23 -18.41 -21.80
N ALA A 304 -0.12 -18.35 -21.10
CA ALA A 304 -0.09 -18.41 -19.63
C ALA A 304 -0.86 -17.25 -18.98
N ALA A 305 -0.83 -16.06 -19.56
CA ALA A 305 -1.55 -14.88 -19.08
C ALA A 305 -3.08 -15.10 -19.04
N LYS A 306 -3.64 -15.81 -20.02
CA LYS A 306 -5.09 -16.14 -20.05
C LYS A 306 -5.44 -17.13 -18.92
N ILE A 307 -4.61 -18.12 -18.66
CA ILE A 307 -4.80 -19.06 -17.56
C ILE A 307 -4.69 -18.34 -16.20
N TRP A 308 -3.69 -17.44 -16.08
CA TRP A 308 -3.57 -16.61 -14.90
C TRP A 308 -4.84 -15.79 -14.64
N SER A 309 -5.32 -15.07 -15.64
CA SER A 309 -6.51 -14.21 -15.50
C SER A 309 -7.79 -14.98 -15.23
N THR A 310 -7.89 -16.25 -15.69
CA THR A 310 -9.10 -17.06 -15.51
C THR A 310 -9.08 -17.84 -14.19
N TYR A 311 -7.93 -18.32 -13.71
CA TYR A 311 -7.86 -19.21 -12.55
C TYR A 311 -6.92 -18.72 -11.45
N VAL A 312 -5.64 -18.44 -11.77
CA VAL A 312 -4.60 -18.22 -10.76
C VAL A 312 -4.85 -16.95 -9.94
N LYS A 313 -5.39 -15.90 -10.55
CA LYS A 313 -5.73 -14.67 -9.82
C LYS A 313 -6.73 -14.90 -8.69
N TYR A 314 -7.68 -15.82 -8.85
CA TYR A 314 -8.65 -16.16 -7.80
C TYR A 314 -8.03 -16.97 -6.66
N ILE A 315 -7.06 -17.84 -6.99
CA ILE A 315 -6.25 -18.53 -5.98
C ILE A 315 -5.46 -17.50 -5.17
N GLY A 316 -4.84 -16.53 -5.85
CA GLY A 316 -4.14 -15.42 -5.22
C GLY A 316 -5.05 -14.56 -4.35
N ALA A 317 -6.24 -14.20 -4.85
CA ALA A 317 -7.23 -13.45 -4.09
C ALA A 317 -7.68 -14.20 -2.83
N GLY A 318 -7.91 -15.52 -2.92
CA GLY A 318 -8.23 -16.36 -1.77
C GLY A 318 -7.09 -16.41 -0.75
N ALA A 319 -5.85 -16.47 -1.20
CA ALA A 319 -4.67 -16.44 -0.34
C ALA A 319 -4.56 -15.09 0.41
N ILE A 320 -4.78 -13.97 -0.29
CA ILE A 320 -4.78 -12.62 0.31
C ILE A 320 -5.91 -12.50 1.34
N ALA A 321 -7.13 -12.94 1.00
CA ALA A 321 -8.28 -12.91 1.91
C ALA A 321 -8.01 -13.72 3.18
N THR A 322 -7.49 -14.95 3.04
CA THR A 322 -7.15 -15.82 4.17
C THR A 322 -6.04 -15.20 5.02
N GLY A 323 -4.98 -14.69 4.39
CA GLY A 323 -3.89 -14.00 5.08
C GLY A 323 -4.37 -12.77 5.85
N GLY A 324 -5.26 -11.98 5.25
CA GLY A 324 -5.88 -10.82 5.88
C GLY A 324 -6.72 -11.19 7.10
N ILE A 325 -7.55 -12.23 7.00
CA ILE A 325 -8.36 -12.73 8.12
C ILE A 325 -7.46 -13.23 9.27
N ILE A 326 -6.43 -14.00 8.97
CA ILE A 326 -5.48 -14.50 9.98
C ILE A 326 -4.75 -13.32 10.64
N SER A 327 -4.32 -12.34 9.86
CA SER A 327 -3.66 -11.13 10.36
C SER A 327 -4.59 -10.33 11.27
N LEU A 328 -5.85 -10.16 10.88
CA LEU A 328 -6.88 -9.48 11.69
C LEU A 328 -7.08 -10.20 13.03
N ILE A 329 -7.26 -11.53 13.01
CA ILE A 329 -7.41 -12.33 14.24
C ILE A 329 -6.20 -12.18 15.17
N LYS A 330 -4.98 -12.16 14.63
CA LYS A 330 -3.76 -11.95 15.41
C LYS A 330 -3.65 -10.55 15.99
N SER A 331 -4.13 -9.53 15.28
CA SER A 331 -4.10 -8.13 15.71
C SER A 331 -5.28 -7.76 16.65
N LEU A 332 -6.34 -8.58 16.66
CA LEU A 332 -7.55 -8.31 17.45
C LEU A 332 -7.29 -8.09 18.94
N PRO A 333 -6.44 -8.88 19.64
CA PRO A 333 -6.10 -8.63 21.03
C PRO A 333 -5.49 -7.25 21.27
N LEU A 334 -4.57 -6.81 20.38
CA LEU A 334 -3.95 -5.48 20.45
C LEU A 334 -4.99 -4.38 20.26
N ILE A 335 -5.88 -4.54 19.29
CA ILE A 335 -6.97 -3.60 19.01
C ILE A 335 -7.88 -3.48 20.25
N ILE A 336 -8.35 -4.61 20.81
CA ILE A 336 -9.23 -4.62 21.97
C ILE A 336 -8.55 -4.00 23.20
N THR A 337 -7.30 -4.35 23.48
CA THR A 337 -6.55 -3.78 24.62
C THR A 337 -6.36 -2.28 24.47
N THR A 338 -6.02 -1.80 23.29
CA THR A 338 -5.85 -0.37 23.00
C THR A 338 -7.16 0.40 23.18
N PHE A 339 -8.27 -0.10 22.67
CA PHE A 339 -9.59 0.51 22.89
C PHE A 339 -9.98 0.50 24.36
N ARG A 340 -9.76 -0.62 25.06
CA ARG A 340 -10.05 -0.73 26.51
C ARG A 340 -9.21 0.25 27.33
N ASP A 341 -7.93 0.41 27.02
CA ASP A 341 -7.04 1.32 27.74
C ASP A 341 -7.40 2.78 27.44
N SER A 342 -7.75 3.11 26.21
CA SER A 342 -8.29 4.42 25.83
C SER A 342 -9.61 4.74 26.55
N MET A 343 -10.49 3.76 26.72
CA MET A 343 -11.73 3.93 27.47
C MET A 343 -11.50 4.05 28.99
N LYS A 344 -10.49 3.38 29.55
CA LYS A 344 -10.13 3.53 30.96
C LYS A 344 -9.58 4.91 31.28
N SER A 345 -8.79 5.48 30.37
CA SER A 345 -8.26 6.84 30.51
C SER A 345 -9.36 7.91 30.55
N MET A 346 -10.51 7.65 29.90
CA MET A 346 -11.71 8.49 30.00
C MET A 346 -12.27 8.56 31.42
N LYS A 347 -12.31 7.42 32.15
CA LYS A 347 -12.90 7.35 33.49
C LYS A 347 -11.99 7.97 34.54
N GLY A 348 -10.67 8.07 34.27
CA GLY A 348 -9.68 8.60 35.20
C GLY A 348 -9.46 10.13 35.17
N GLY A 349 -10.10 10.87 34.28
CA GLY A 349 -10.10 12.35 34.27
C GLY A 349 -8.74 13.03 34.02
N LYS A 350 -7.69 12.29 33.73
CA LYS A 350 -6.37 12.85 33.39
C LYS A 350 -5.95 12.35 32.00
N ASN A 351 -5.88 13.27 31.06
CA ASN A 351 -4.99 13.09 29.89
C ASN A 351 -3.58 12.93 30.46
N THR A 352 -3.07 11.69 30.47
CA THR A 352 -1.84 11.32 31.18
C THR A 352 -0.57 11.78 30.47
N SER A 353 -0.65 12.29 29.24
CA SER A 353 0.51 12.84 28.54
C SER A 353 0.48 14.36 28.56
N THR A 354 1.45 14.94 29.23
CA THR A 354 1.74 16.39 29.23
C THR A 354 2.36 16.86 27.91
N GLU A 355 2.84 15.95 27.07
CA GLU A 355 3.51 16.27 25.83
C GLU A 355 2.51 16.54 24.69
N ARG A 356 2.71 17.66 23.97
CA ARG A 356 1.89 18.09 22.84
C ARG A 356 1.74 17.01 21.76
N THR A 357 2.82 16.30 21.45
CA THR A 357 2.89 15.28 20.40
C THR A 357 2.18 13.97 20.75
N ALA A 358 1.88 13.76 22.03
CA ALA A 358 1.17 12.58 22.52
C ALA A 358 -0.33 12.83 22.78
N GLN A 359 -0.83 14.04 22.48
CA GLN A 359 -2.24 14.39 22.64
C GLN A 359 -3.02 13.99 21.40
N ASP A 360 -3.95 13.06 21.56
CA ASP A 360 -4.92 12.66 20.53
C ASP A 360 -6.29 13.30 20.80
N LEU A 361 -7.21 13.14 19.82
CA LEU A 361 -8.60 13.55 20.01
C LEU A 361 -9.21 12.85 21.24
N PRO A 362 -9.99 13.57 22.08
CA PRO A 362 -10.66 12.97 23.21
C PRO A 362 -11.59 11.82 22.79
N MET A 363 -11.52 10.69 23.49
CA MET A 363 -12.29 9.50 23.16
C MET A 363 -13.81 9.74 23.12
N ASN A 364 -14.30 10.72 23.90
CA ASN A 364 -15.71 11.14 23.86
C ASN A 364 -16.12 11.66 22.47
N ILE A 365 -15.28 12.47 21.84
CA ILE A 365 -15.53 13.02 20.50
C ILE A 365 -15.54 11.89 19.49
N ILE A 366 -14.61 10.93 19.62
CA ILE A 366 -14.51 9.77 18.73
C ILE A 366 -15.79 8.91 18.83
N LEU A 367 -16.21 8.58 20.05
CA LEU A 367 -17.43 7.77 20.28
C LEU A 367 -18.69 8.47 19.76
N ILE A 368 -18.84 9.75 20.08
CA ILE A 368 -19.97 10.56 19.58
C ILE A 368 -19.93 10.61 18.04
N GLY A 369 -18.76 10.81 17.46
CA GLY A 369 -18.57 10.80 16.03
C GLY A 369 -18.94 9.47 15.37
N ILE A 370 -18.53 8.34 15.95
CA ILE A 370 -18.90 7.00 15.45
C ILE A 370 -20.42 6.80 15.52
N VAL A 371 -21.05 7.11 16.67
CA VAL A 371 -22.51 6.96 16.83
C VAL A 371 -23.26 7.86 15.86
N ALA A 372 -22.81 9.12 15.69
CA ALA A 372 -23.39 10.06 14.75
C ALA A 372 -23.28 9.55 13.30
N MET A 373 -22.11 9.01 12.92
CA MET A 373 -21.91 8.45 11.57
C MET A 373 -22.78 7.21 11.33
N VAL A 374 -22.89 6.31 12.30
CA VAL A 374 -23.77 5.16 12.20
C VAL A 374 -25.24 5.62 12.06
N ALA A 375 -25.66 6.62 12.84
CA ALA A 375 -26.98 7.19 12.74
C ALA A 375 -27.23 7.86 11.37
N ILE A 376 -26.25 8.57 10.81
CA ILE A 376 -26.34 9.17 9.48
C ILE A 376 -26.48 8.07 8.42
N ILE A 377 -25.65 7.02 8.46
CA ILE A 377 -25.73 5.90 7.52
C ILE A 377 -27.11 5.24 7.57
N TRP A 378 -27.66 5.11 8.77
CA TRP A 378 -28.97 4.46 8.97
C TRP A 378 -30.16 5.36 8.57
N LEU A 379 -30.09 6.67 8.82
CA LEU A 379 -31.19 7.60 8.63
C LEU A 379 -31.23 8.25 7.25
N VAL A 380 -30.14 8.23 6.49
CA VAL A 380 -30.08 8.86 5.16
C VAL A 380 -30.63 7.91 4.10
N PRO A 381 -31.80 8.21 3.48
CA PRO A 381 -32.45 7.31 2.53
C PRO A 381 -31.64 7.08 1.24
N ALA A 382 -30.69 7.97 0.94
CA ALA A 382 -29.83 7.86 -0.21
C ALA A 382 -28.68 6.84 -0.05
N ILE A 383 -28.55 6.23 1.13
CA ILE A 383 -27.59 5.14 1.36
C ILE A 383 -28.41 3.85 1.39
N PRO A 384 -28.17 2.87 0.51
CA PRO A 384 -28.98 1.65 0.41
C PRO A 384 -28.69 0.67 1.54
N VAL A 385 -28.76 1.12 2.77
CA VAL A 385 -28.68 0.32 4.00
C VAL A 385 -30.04 0.39 4.66
N ASN A 386 -31.04 -0.18 4.02
CA ASN A 386 -32.34 -0.34 4.69
C ASN A 386 -32.28 -1.56 5.61
N PRO A 387 -32.77 -1.42 6.87
CA PRO A 387 -32.91 -2.55 7.78
C PRO A 387 -33.97 -3.53 7.28
#